data_c89cbd72fa8e4acfe4a74e121efb0902
#
_entry.id   c89cbd72fa8e4acfe4a74e121efb0902
#
_cell.length_a   1.000
_cell.length_b   1.000
_cell.length_c   1.000
_cell.angle_alpha   90.00
_cell.angle_beta   90.00
_cell.angle_gamma   90.00
#
_symmetry.space_group_name_H-M   'P 1'
#
loop_
_entity.id
_entity.type
_entity.pdbx_description
1 polymer ?
#
loop_
_entity_poly.entity_id
_entity_poly.type
_entity_poly.pdbx_seq_one_letter_code
_entity_poly.pdbx_strand_id
1 'polypeptide(L)'
;REMEEWISNGWVTVNGRVAQLGDKVTPDDHVTVKGSIIKLKWADRLPRIILYYKQEGEIVSRDDPQGRVSIFDRLPQAASSRWVAIGRLDINTSGLLILTTSGELVQRFAHPSFEVEREYAVRVLGELTTEQMRVLTEEGVMLEDGLAKVERIYEQGGEGANKWYNVVIKEGRNREVRRIFESQGLTVSRLVRVGFGPIGLPNRLKRGQFYELNPAEVANIIKWADMLLPGERRRKKS
;
A
#
# COMPACT_ATOMS: atom_id res chain seq x y z
N ARG A 1 -27.76 3.15 -21.51
CA ARG A 1 -28.35 2.98 -22.86
C ARG A 1 -28.02 4.15 -23.78
N GLU A 2 -28.23 5.36 -23.35
CA GLU A 2 -27.91 6.55 -24.16
C GLU A 2 -26.41 6.61 -24.53
N MET A 3 -25.52 6.31 -23.59
CA MET A 3 -24.08 6.25 -23.81
C MET A 3 -23.70 5.13 -24.81
N GLU A 4 -24.40 4.01 -24.76
CA GLU A 4 -24.17 2.89 -25.72
C GLU A 4 -24.55 3.29 -27.15
N GLU A 5 -25.64 4.05 -27.30
CA GLU A 5 -26.04 4.61 -28.59
C GLU A 5 -24.99 5.59 -29.14
N TRP A 6 -24.45 6.44 -28.29
CA TRP A 6 -23.39 7.38 -28.70
C TRP A 6 -22.13 6.66 -29.16
N ILE A 7 -21.75 5.58 -28.47
CA ILE A 7 -20.62 4.74 -28.86
C ILE A 7 -20.90 4.05 -30.19
N SER A 8 -22.07 3.45 -30.36
CA SER A 8 -22.48 2.78 -31.59
C SER A 8 -22.53 3.71 -32.80
N ASN A 9 -22.84 4.99 -32.59
CA ASN A 9 -22.84 6.02 -33.62
C ASN A 9 -21.44 6.62 -33.90
N GLY A 10 -20.40 6.18 -33.22
CA GLY A 10 -19.05 6.69 -33.37
C GLY A 10 -18.82 8.10 -32.83
N TRP A 11 -19.70 8.57 -31.94
CA TRP A 11 -19.61 9.92 -31.37
C TRP A 11 -18.69 10.04 -30.17
N VAL A 12 -18.23 8.92 -29.64
CA VAL A 12 -17.34 8.86 -28.46
C VAL A 12 -15.93 8.52 -28.88
N THR A 13 -14.98 9.31 -28.42
CA THR A 13 -13.54 9.00 -28.59
C THR A 13 -12.87 8.87 -27.24
N VAL A 14 -11.86 8.02 -27.17
CA VAL A 14 -10.98 7.86 -26.02
C VAL A 14 -9.55 8.06 -26.49
N ASN A 15 -8.88 9.10 -25.99
CA ASN A 15 -7.52 9.47 -26.40
C ASN A 15 -7.37 9.60 -27.95
N GLY A 16 -8.38 10.18 -28.60
CA GLY A 16 -8.41 10.39 -30.06
C GLY A 16 -8.83 9.19 -30.90
N ARG A 17 -9.13 8.04 -30.30
CA ARG A 17 -9.65 6.84 -31.01
C ARG A 17 -11.14 6.71 -30.78
N VAL A 18 -11.86 6.30 -31.83
CA VAL A 18 -13.29 6.01 -31.71
C VAL A 18 -13.50 4.85 -30.73
N ALA A 19 -14.32 5.08 -29.70
CA ALA A 19 -14.62 4.09 -28.69
C ALA A 19 -15.52 2.97 -29.26
N GLN A 20 -15.30 1.76 -28.74
CA GLN A 20 -16.14 0.59 -29.02
C GLN A 20 -16.85 0.14 -27.75
N LEU A 21 -17.98 -0.51 -27.91
CA LEU A 21 -18.71 -1.09 -26.78
C LEU A 21 -17.83 -2.07 -26.00
N GLY A 22 -17.75 -1.88 -24.70
CA GLY A 22 -16.92 -2.69 -23.82
C GLY A 22 -15.52 -2.14 -23.57
N ASP A 23 -15.11 -1.06 -24.24
CA ASP A 23 -13.86 -0.38 -23.95
C ASP A 23 -13.82 0.12 -22.50
N LYS A 24 -12.70 -0.08 -21.85
CA LYS A 24 -12.47 0.39 -20.48
C LYS A 24 -11.73 1.72 -20.52
N VAL A 25 -12.20 2.66 -19.71
CA VAL A 25 -11.57 3.97 -19.55
C VAL A 25 -11.11 4.17 -18.12
N THR A 26 -10.05 4.93 -17.96
CA THR A 26 -9.52 5.38 -16.68
C THR A 26 -9.78 6.87 -16.50
N PRO A 27 -9.69 7.41 -15.27
CA PRO A 27 -9.87 8.84 -15.04
C PRO A 27 -8.92 9.76 -15.83
N ASP A 28 -7.75 9.25 -16.22
CA ASP A 28 -6.76 10.03 -16.98
C ASP A 28 -7.02 10.01 -18.49
N ASP A 29 -7.96 9.21 -18.96
CA ASP A 29 -8.29 9.14 -20.38
C ASP A 29 -9.07 10.39 -20.81
N HIS A 30 -8.69 10.93 -21.97
CA HIS A 30 -9.41 12.02 -22.61
C HIS A 30 -10.59 11.48 -23.39
N VAL A 31 -11.78 11.64 -22.83
CA VAL A 31 -13.05 11.18 -23.45
C VAL A 31 -13.74 12.37 -24.09
N THR A 32 -14.12 12.23 -25.34
CA THR A 32 -14.96 13.21 -26.04
C THR A 32 -16.28 12.59 -26.45
N VAL A 33 -17.33 13.40 -26.44
CA VAL A 33 -18.65 13.05 -26.97
C VAL A 33 -19.05 14.14 -27.94
N LYS A 34 -19.28 13.77 -29.20
CA LYS A 34 -19.60 14.73 -30.27
C LYS A 34 -18.58 15.88 -30.37
N GLY A 35 -17.30 15.55 -30.16
CA GLY A 35 -16.20 16.52 -30.22
C GLY A 35 -15.95 17.35 -28.97
N SER A 36 -16.82 17.26 -27.96
CA SER A 36 -16.64 17.98 -26.68
C SER A 36 -16.01 17.08 -25.64
N ILE A 37 -14.96 17.58 -24.96
CA ILE A 37 -14.30 16.89 -23.84
C ILE A 37 -15.29 16.78 -22.68
N ILE A 38 -15.46 15.57 -22.16
CA ILE A 38 -16.25 15.31 -20.95
C ILE A 38 -15.36 14.86 -19.80
N LYS A 39 -15.69 15.28 -18.59
CA LYS A 39 -15.14 14.71 -17.36
C LYS A 39 -15.88 13.45 -16.99
N LEU A 40 -15.12 12.41 -16.65
CA LEU A 40 -15.69 11.16 -16.15
C LEU A 40 -16.14 11.37 -14.70
N LYS A 41 -17.43 11.55 -14.47
CA LYS A 41 -18.01 11.83 -13.14
C LYS A 41 -17.70 10.78 -12.08
N TRP A 42 -17.40 9.56 -12.48
CA TRP A 42 -17.06 8.49 -11.53
C TRP A 42 -15.70 8.68 -10.87
N ALA A 43 -14.80 9.47 -11.45
CA ALA A 43 -13.50 9.79 -10.83
C ALA A 43 -13.70 10.50 -9.48
N ASP A 44 -14.73 11.34 -9.33
CA ASP A 44 -15.06 12.05 -8.09
C ASP A 44 -15.62 11.14 -7.00
N ARG A 45 -15.99 9.90 -7.37
CA ARG A 45 -16.52 8.89 -6.44
C ARG A 45 -15.49 7.88 -6.00
N LEU A 46 -14.25 7.97 -6.52
CA LEU A 46 -13.15 7.15 -6.06
C LEU A 46 -12.79 7.51 -4.61
N PRO A 47 -12.40 6.51 -3.81
CA PRO A 47 -11.81 6.81 -2.52
C PRO A 47 -10.49 7.56 -2.71
N ARG A 48 -10.10 8.30 -1.70
CA ARG A 48 -8.78 8.93 -1.65
C ARG A 48 -7.79 7.99 -0.99
N ILE A 49 -6.56 8.00 -1.48
CA ILE A 49 -5.45 7.22 -0.93
C ILE A 49 -4.24 8.13 -0.81
N ILE A 50 -3.65 8.14 0.36
CA ILE A 50 -2.42 8.87 0.66
C ILE A 50 -1.34 7.87 1.09
N LEU A 51 -0.12 8.08 0.57
CA LEU A 51 1.09 7.44 1.05
C LEU A 51 1.82 8.42 1.94
N TYR A 52 2.10 8.03 3.16
CA TYR A 52 2.81 8.83 4.14
C TYR A 52 4.13 8.16 4.53
N TYR A 53 5.21 8.92 4.55
CA TYR A 53 6.48 8.45 5.08
C TYR A 53 6.53 8.74 6.59
N LYS A 54 6.10 7.75 7.36
CA LYS A 54 6.11 7.85 8.83
C LYS A 54 7.55 7.90 9.36
N GLN A 55 7.80 8.81 10.29
CA GLN A 55 9.07 8.91 11.02
C GLN A 55 9.03 8.08 12.31
N GLU A 56 10.21 7.72 12.80
CA GLU A 56 10.32 7.22 14.17
C GLU A 56 9.82 8.27 15.16
N GLY A 57 9.16 7.83 16.23
CA GLY A 57 8.60 8.71 17.23
C GLY A 57 7.18 9.19 16.96
N GLU A 58 6.68 9.06 15.72
CA GLU A 58 5.28 9.35 15.40
C GLU A 58 4.40 8.11 15.66
N ILE A 59 3.19 8.36 16.16
CA ILE A 59 2.21 7.30 16.39
C ILE A 59 1.11 7.33 15.33
N VAL A 60 0.51 6.16 15.07
CA VAL A 60 -0.63 5.99 14.17
C VAL A 60 -1.90 5.91 15.01
N SER A 61 -2.23 6.98 15.72
CA SER A 61 -3.43 7.10 16.54
C SER A 61 -3.88 8.55 16.59
N ARG A 62 -5.20 8.77 16.63
CA ARG A 62 -5.77 10.11 16.76
C ARG A 62 -5.65 10.63 18.20
N ASP A 63 -5.78 9.74 19.17
CA ASP A 63 -5.76 10.06 20.59
C ASP A 63 -4.55 9.40 21.25
N ASP A 64 -3.73 10.22 21.85
CA ASP A 64 -2.60 9.75 22.65
C ASP A 64 -2.60 10.42 24.02
N PRO A 65 -2.83 9.65 25.11
CA PRO A 65 -2.77 10.17 26.47
C PRO A 65 -1.42 10.75 26.85
N GLN A 66 -0.34 10.34 26.16
CA GLN A 66 1.02 10.82 26.40
C GLN A 66 1.38 12.05 25.55
N GLY A 67 0.48 12.54 24.73
CA GLY A 67 0.70 13.71 23.89
C GLY A 67 1.77 13.57 22.80
N ARG A 68 2.05 12.34 22.35
CA ARG A 68 3.03 12.11 21.28
C ARG A 68 2.51 12.63 19.94
N VAL A 69 3.42 13.01 19.05
CA VAL A 69 3.06 13.50 17.72
C VAL A 69 2.36 12.41 16.91
N SER A 70 1.15 12.68 16.46
CA SER A 70 0.39 11.80 15.59
C SER A 70 0.60 12.15 14.12
N ILE A 71 0.63 11.13 13.26
CA ILE A 71 0.68 11.32 11.81
C ILE A 71 -0.53 12.09 11.29
N PHE A 72 -1.70 11.96 11.94
CA PHE A 72 -2.94 12.62 11.50
C PHE A 72 -2.85 14.15 11.58
N ASP A 73 -1.97 14.69 12.40
CA ASP A 73 -1.73 16.14 12.49
C ASP A 73 -1.03 16.70 11.23
N ARG A 74 -0.42 15.82 10.46
CA ARG A 74 0.37 16.18 9.25
C ARG A 74 -0.37 15.92 7.94
N LEU A 75 -1.57 15.37 7.99
CA LEU A 75 -2.35 15.03 6.82
C LEU A 75 -3.28 16.17 6.39
N PRO A 76 -3.63 16.28 5.09
CA PRO A 76 -4.64 17.22 4.65
C PRO A 76 -6.01 16.79 5.18
N GLN A 77 -6.96 17.72 5.20
CA GLN A 77 -8.33 17.39 5.57
C GLN A 77 -8.99 16.49 4.50
N ALA A 78 -9.78 15.54 4.96
CA ALA A 78 -10.48 14.58 4.10
C ALA A 78 -11.88 15.06 3.70
N ALA A 79 -12.16 16.36 3.77
CA ALA A 79 -13.48 16.98 3.53
C ALA A 79 -14.59 16.32 4.36
N SER A 80 -15.57 15.66 3.75
CA SER A 80 -16.66 14.98 4.45
C SER A 80 -16.32 13.57 4.96
N SER A 81 -15.08 13.13 4.79
CA SER A 81 -14.61 11.78 5.13
C SER A 81 -13.57 11.78 6.23
N ARG A 82 -13.07 10.62 6.60
CA ARG A 82 -11.97 10.42 7.56
C ARG A 82 -10.86 9.61 6.92
N TRP A 83 -9.64 9.99 7.25
CA TRP A 83 -8.49 9.13 6.96
C TRP A 83 -8.44 7.93 7.90
N VAL A 84 -8.33 6.75 7.34
CA VAL A 84 -8.14 5.50 8.06
C VAL A 84 -6.84 4.87 7.60
N ALA A 85 -5.99 4.48 8.54
CA ALA A 85 -4.73 3.83 8.23
C ALA A 85 -4.98 2.37 7.80
N ILE A 86 -4.33 1.96 6.72
CA ILE A 86 -4.25 0.56 6.33
C ILE A 86 -3.09 -0.08 7.08
N GLY A 87 -3.41 -0.84 8.12
CA GLY A 87 -2.43 -1.37 9.06
C GLY A 87 -1.84 -0.29 9.96
N ARG A 88 -0.85 -0.65 10.72
CA ARG A 88 -0.17 0.21 11.68
C ARG A 88 1.33 -0.02 11.62
N LEU A 89 2.06 0.99 12.04
CA LEU A 89 3.49 0.89 12.31
C LEU A 89 3.75 1.30 13.75
N ASP A 90 4.64 0.58 14.42
CA ASP A 90 5.09 0.92 15.76
C ASP A 90 5.74 2.30 15.80
N ILE A 91 5.79 2.90 16.99
CA ILE A 91 6.44 4.18 17.19
C ILE A 91 7.91 4.18 16.72
N ASN A 92 8.60 3.05 16.85
CA ASN A 92 10.01 2.87 16.46
C ASN A 92 10.21 2.39 15.03
N THR A 93 9.14 2.20 14.27
CA THR A 93 9.20 1.78 12.87
C THR A 93 8.84 2.95 11.97
N SER A 94 9.65 3.16 10.94
CA SER A 94 9.42 4.21 9.94
C SER A 94 9.00 3.62 8.60
N GLY A 95 8.68 4.50 7.65
CA GLY A 95 8.43 4.14 6.28
C GLY A 95 6.99 4.24 5.83
N LEU A 96 6.63 3.41 4.88
CA LEU A 96 5.35 3.46 4.17
C LEU A 96 4.16 3.18 5.09
N LEU A 97 3.30 4.16 5.20
CA LEU A 97 1.98 4.04 5.77
C LEU A 97 0.95 4.48 4.74
N ILE A 98 -0.08 3.67 4.54
CA ILE A 98 -1.14 3.93 3.59
C ILE A 98 -2.38 4.38 4.35
N LEU A 99 -2.98 5.48 3.92
CA LEU A 99 -4.22 5.99 4.50
C LEU A 99 -5.26 6.16 3.39
N THR A 100 -6.50 5.87 3.72
CA THR A 100 -7.59 5.95 2.75
C THR A 100 -8.87 6.41 3.41
N THR A 101 -9.79 6.90 2.60
CA THR A 101 -11.17 7.20 3.02
C THR A 101 -12.11 5.99 2.89
N SER A 102 -11.63 4.86 2.34
CA SER A 102 -12.42 3.66 2.10
C SER A 102 -12.18 2.58 3.16
N GLY A 103 -13.17 2.33 4.00
CA GLY A 103 -13.14 1.23 4.97
C GLY A 103 -13.11 -0.15 4.30
N GLU A 104 -13.74 -0.29 3.14
CA GLU A 104 -13.71 -1.53 2.35
C GLU A 104 -12.28 -1.85 1.90
N LEU A 105 -11.53 -0.86 1.43
CA LEU A 105 -10.15 -1.03 1.01
C LEU A 105 -9.26 -1.44 2.19
N VAL A 106 -9.47 -0.86 3.38
CA VAL A 106 -8.78 -1.28 4.60
C VAL A 106 -8.99 -2.76 4.88
N GLN A 107 -10.23 -3.23 4.79
CA GLN A 107 -10.57 -4.64 5.01
C GLN A 107 -9.94 -5.57 3.98
N ARG A 108 -9.90 -5.15 2.70
CA ARG A 108 -9.26 -5.94 1.63
C ARG A 108 -7.77 -6.14 1.87
N PHE A 109 -7.04 -5.11 2.29
CA PHE A 109 -5.63 -5.24 2.65
C PHE A 109 -5.40 -6.12 3.88
N ALA A 110 -6.32 -6.14 4.83
CA ALA A 110 -6.21 -6.91 6.06
C ALA A 110 -6.68 -8.37 5.91
N HIS A 111 -7.45 -8.69 4.88
CA HIS A 111 -8.06 -10.01 4.75
C HIS A 111 -7.02 -11.10 4.45
N PRO A 112 -6.98 -12.19 5.22
CA PRO A 112 -5.96 -13.24 5.08
C PRO A 112 -5.89 -13.88 3.70
N SER A 113 -7.02 -13.94 2.96
CA SER A 113 -7.06 -14.56 1.63
C SER A 113 -6.23 -13.81 0.58
N PHE A 114 -5.94 -12.54 0.80
CA PHE A 114 -5.09 -11.76 -0.10
C PHE A 114 -3.60 -12.00 0.12
N GLU A 115 -3.21 -12.56 1.26
CA GLU A 115 -1.81 -12.83 1.63
C GLU A 115 -0.87 -11.67 1.27
N VAL A 116 -1.25 -10.47 1.66
CA VAL A 116 -0.58 -9.25 1.23
C VAL A 116 0.83 -9.19 1.76
N GLU A 117 1.79 -9.09 0.85
CA GLU A 117 3.21 -8.99 1.20
C GLU A 117 3.56 -7.62 1.77
N ARG A 118 4.40 -7.61 2.80
CA ARG A 118 5.03 -6.40 3.35
C ARG A 118 6.54 -6.54 3.18
N GLU A 119 7.16 -5.51 2.66
CA GLU A 119 8.61 -5.46 2.50
C GLU A 119 9.22 -4.43 3.45
N TYR A 120 10.28 -4.84 4.13
CA TYR A 120 11.01 -4.01 5.08
C TYR A 120 12.47 -3.93 4.74
N ALA A 121 13.05 -2.74 4.88
CA ALA A 121 14.49 -2.56 4.97
C ALA A 121 14.88 -2.61 6.45
N VAL A 122 15.79 -3.50 6.80
CA VAL A 122 16.18 -3.81 8.18
C VAL A 122 17.68 -3.60 8.34
N ARG A 123 18.07 -2.69 9.21
CA ARG A 123 19.47 -2.50 9.59
C ARG A 123 19.74 -3.21 10.92
N VAL A 124 20.77 -4.04 10.93
CA VAL A 124 21.19 -4.81 12.10
C VAL A 124 22.67 -4.62 12.39
N LEU A 125 23.05 -4.80 13.66
CA LEU A 125 24.43 -5.00 14.05
C LEU A 125 24.76 -6.47 13.89
N GLY A 126 25.78 -6.76 13.09
CA GLY A 126 26.16 -8.12 12.76
C GLY A 126 25.62 -8.57 11.42
N GLU A 127 25.63 -9.86 11.19
CA GLU A 127 25.34 -10.46 9.90
C GLU A 127 24.59 -11.79 10.07
N LEU A 128 23.60 -12.03 9.24
CA LEU A 128 22.98 -13.35 9.10
C LEU A 128 23.89 -14.24 8.27
N THR A 129 24.06 -15.48 8.69
CA THR A 129 24.70 -16.51 7.87
C THR A 129 23.75 -16.94 6.76
N THR A 130 24.32 -17.54 5.70
CA THR A 130 23.53 -18.13 4.62
C THR A 130 22.55 -19.18 5.16
N GLU A 131 22.98 -19.98 6.13
CA GLU A 131 22.16 -21.00 6.78
C GLU A 131 21.01 -20.37 7.58
N GLN A 132 21.25 -19.29 8.30
CA GLN A 132 20.18 -18.57 9.00
C GLN A 132 19.14 -18.03 8.02
N MET A 133 19.58 -17.44 6.90
CA MET A 133 18.65 -16.97 5.86
C MET A 133 17.84 -18.11 5.24
N ARG A 134 18.45 -19.27 5.02
CA ARG A 134 17.76 -20.47 4.55
C ARG A 134 16.70 -20.93 5.55
N VAL A 135 17.05 -21.04 6.81
CA VAL A 135 16.10 -21.45 7.86
C VAL A 135 14.92 -20.50 7.96
N LEU A 136 15.16 -19.20 7.92
CA LEU A 136 14.09 -18.19 7.99
C LEU A 136 13.10 -18.29 6.82
N THR A 137 13.58 -18.64 5.63
CA THR A 137 12.75 -18.72 4.42
C THR A 137 12.11 -20.08 4.19
N GLU A 138 12.77 -21.16 4.57
CA GLU A 138 12.29 -22.52 4.30
C GLU A 138 11.57 -23.15 5.49
N GLU A 139 12.12 -23.03 6.69
CA GLU A 139 11.58 -23.67 7.89
C GLU A 139 10.80 -22.73 8.77
N GLY A 140 11.22 -21.47 8.81
CA GLY A 140 10.72 -20.48 9.77
C GLY A 140 11.34 -20.64 11.15
N VAL A 141 10.97 -19.76 12.05
CA VAL A 141 11.37 -19.79 13.45
C VAL A 141 10.16 -19.72 14.37
N MET A 142 10.20 -20.43 15.47
CA MET A 142 9.14 -20.40 16.46
C MET A 142 9.29 -19.19 17.37
N LEU A 143 8.31 -18.32 17.33
CA LEU A 143 8.15 -17.20 18.26
C LEU A 143 7.10 -17.55 19.32
N GLU A 144 6.95 -16.70 20.33
CA GLU A 144 5.95 -16.96 21.40
C GLU A 144 4.53 -17.14 20.89
N ASP A 145 4.17 -16.41 19.83
CA ASP A 145 2.84 -16.42 19.23
C ASP A 145 2.72 -17.33 17.99
N GLY A 146 3.70 -18.18 17.74
CA GLY A 146 3.67 -19.18 16.70
C GLY A 146 4.83 -19.12 15.73
N LEU A 147 4.79 -19.99 14.72
CA LEU A 147 5.81 -20.06 13.67
C LEU A 147 5.79 -18.80 12.81
N ALA A 148 6.95 -18.18 12.65
CA ALA A 148 7.17 -17.05 11.75
C ALA A 148 8.08 -17.45 10.59
N LYS A 149 7.65 -17.14 9.38
CA LYS A 149 8.38 -17.47 8.15
C LYS A 149 8.56 -16.22 7.30
N VAL A 150 9.75 -16.08 6.74
CA VAL A 150 10.08 -15.01 5.80
C VAL A 150 9.88 -15.53 4.39
N GLU A 151 9.16 -14.79 3.55
CA GLU A 151 8.97 -15.16 2.15
C GLU A 151 10.24 -15.01 1.33
N ARG A 152 10.92 -13.89 1.50
CA ARG A 152 12.20 -13.58 0.85
C ARG A 152 13.07 -12.73 1.78
N ILE A 153 14.36 -12.95 1.73
CA ILE A 153 15.36 -12.13 2.41
C ILE A 153 16.61 -12.03 1.55
N TYR A 154 17.15 -10.83 1.42
CA TYR A 154 18.40 -10.61 0.71
C TYR A 154 19.18 -9.44 1.31
N GLU A 155 20.51 -9.55 1.24
CA GLU A 155 21.41 -8.53 1.76
C GLU A 155 21.47 -7.32 0.81
N GLN A 156 21.41 -6.11 1.38
CA GLN A 156 21.45 -4.84 0.65
C GLN A 156 22.74 -4.05 0.90
N GLY A 157 23.76 -4.69 1.45
CA GLY A 157 25.01 -4.03 1.77
C GLY A 157 25.04 -3.46 3.20
N GLY A 158 25.95 -2.56 3.45
CA GLY A 158 26.14 -1.94 4.77
C GLY A 158 27.54 -1.36 4.91
N GLU A 159 27.75 -0.65 6.02
CA GLU A 159 29.05 -0.07 6.38
C GLU A 159 29.47 -0.52 7.78
N GLY A 160 30.72 -0.96 7.91
CA GLY A 160 31.26 -1.42 9.18
C GLY A 160 30.49 -2.60 9.76
N ALA A 161 30.05 -2.47 11.00
CA ALA A 161 29.30 -3.51 11.71
C ALA A 161 27.79 -3.51 11.35
N ASN A 162 27.30 -2.53 10.60
CA ASN A 162 25.91 -2.41 10.19
C ASN A 162 25.69 -3.10 8.85
N LYS A 163 24.66 -3.96 8.80
CA LYS A 163 24.19 -4.62 7.59
C LYS A 163 22.71 -4.30 7.35
N TRP A 164 22.37 -4.09 6.09
CA TRP A 164 21.01 -3.92 5.64
C TRP A 164 20.50 -5.18 4.95
N TYR A 165 19.27 -5.56 5.30
CA TYR A 165 18.53 -6.65 4.64
C TYR A 165 17.20 -6.15 4.16
N ASN A 166 16.74 -6.64 3.01
CA ASN A 166 15.34 -6.53 2.62
C ASN A 166 14.63 -7.83 2.98
N VAL A 167 13.50 -7.71 3.64
CA VAL A 167 12.72 -8.82 4.18
C VAL A 167 11.28 -8.68 3.73
N VAL A 168 10.72 -9.74 3.17
CA VAL A 168 9.31 -9.80 2.77
C VAL A 168 8.59 -10.82 3.62
N ILE A 169 7.51 -10.40 4.27
CA ILE A 169 6.62 -11.24 5.05
C ILE A 169 5.18 -11.07 4.56
N LYS A 170 4.33 -12.08 4.81
CA LYS A 170 2.91 -12.08 4.41
C LYS A 170 1.94 -11.78 5.54
N GLU A 171 2.44 -11.51 6.70
CA GLU A 171 1.65 -11.21 7.88
C GLU A 171 2.19 -9.99 8.63
N GLY A 172 1.47 -9.52 9.62
CA GLY A 172 1.86 -8.32 10.35
C GLY A 172 1.63 -8.47 11.84
N ARG A 173 2.19 -9.53 12.45
CA ARG A 173 2.14 -9.69 13.90
C ARG A 173 2.95 -8.62 14.60
N ASN A 174 2.59 -8.32 15.85
CA ASN A 174 3.25 -7.29 16.64
C ASN A 174 4.77 -7.49 16.68
N ARG A 175 5.51 -6.49 16.21
CA ARG A 175 6.99 -6.46 16.19
C ARG A 175 7.63 -7.70 15.55
N GLU A 176 6.96 -8.30 14.59
CA GLU A 176 7.35 -9.61 14.04
C GLU A 176 8.74 -9.61 13.43
N VAL A 177 9.08 -8.63 12.56
CA VAL A 177 10.41 -8.55 11.93
C VAL A 177 11.51 -8.40 12.98
N ARG A 178 11.30 -7.55 13.99
CA ARG A 178 12.26 -7.38 15.09
C ARG A 178 12.49 -8.68 15.86
N ARG A 179 11.42 -9.39 16.18
CA ARG A 179 11.49 -10.66 16.91
C ARG A 179 12.15 -11.77 16.09
N ILE A 180 11.93 -11.79 14.78
CA ILE A 180 12.60 -12.74 13.88
C ILE A 180 14.11 -12.54 13.93
N PHE A 181 14.61 -11.32 13.79
CA PHE A 181 16.05 -11.04 13.87
C PHE A 181 16.62 -11.27 15.26
N GLU A 182 15.90 -10.91 16.31
CA GLU A 182 16.30 -11.19 17.69
C GLU A 182 16.45 -12.69 17.95
N SER A 183 15.58 -13.52 17.38
CA SER A 183 15.69 -14.99 17.47
C SER A 183 16.98 -15.53 16.87
N GLN A 184 17.61 -14.77 15.97
CA GLN A 184 18.90 -15.10 15.35
C GLN A 184 20.10 -14.43 16.07
N GLY A 185 19.85 -13.82 17.22
CA GLY A 185 20.89 -13.14 17.98
C GLY A 185 21.27 -11.76 17.46
N LEU A 186 20.45 -11.17 16.59
CA LEU A 186 20.70 -9.85 16.00
C LEU A 186 19.73 -8.82 16.51
N THR A 187 20.24 -7.62 16.83
CA THR A 187 19.42 -6.48 17.20
C THR A 187 19.15 -5.60 16.00
N VAL A 188 17.88 -5.29 15.77
CA VAL A 188 17.46 -4.37 14.73
C VAL A 188 17.67 -2.94 15.22
N SER A 189 18.57 -2.22 14.54
CA SER A 189 18.86 -0.81 14.85
C SER A 189 17.96 0.16 14.07
N ARG A 190 17.45 -0.26 12.92
CA ARG A 190 16.51 0.51 12.12
C ARG A 190 15.58 -0.39 11.33
N LEU A 191 14.31 -0.01 11.26
CA LEU A 191 13.29 -0.74 10.54
C LEU A 191 12.42 0.23 9.74
N VAL A 192 12.38 0.00 8.41
CA VAL A 192 11.65 0.86 7.48
C VAL A 192 10.76 0.00 6.60
N ARG A 193 9.44 0.19 6.65
CA ARG A 193 8.56 -0.47 5.68
C ARG A 193 8.66 0.24 4.33
N VAL A 194 9.09 -0.48 3.30
CA VAL A 194 9.31 0.06 1.96
C VAL A 194 8.28 -0.41 0.93
N GLY A 195 7.46 -1.39 1.28
CA GLY A 195 6.42 -1.91 0.42
C GLY A 195 5.27 -2.52 1.20
N PHE A 196 4.05 -2.40 0.66
CA PHE A 196 2.85 -3.01 1.22
C PHE A 196 1.93 -3.39 0.05
N GLY A 197 1.84 -4.69 -0.25
CA GLY A 197 1.10 -5.16 -1.40
C GLY A 197 1.66 -4.59 -2.72
N PRO A 198 0.80 -4.01 -3.56
CA PRO A 198 1.23 -3.44 -4.84
C PRO A 198 1.88 -2.06 -4.71
N ILE A 199 1.95 -1.52 -3.49
CA ILE A 199 2.39 -0.14 -3.25
C ILE A 199 3.80 -0.15 -2.68
N GLY A 200 4.71 0.56 -3.35
CA GLY A 200 6.06 0.84 -2.85
C GLY A 200 6.17 2.25 -2.29
N LEU A 201 7.10 2.43 -1.35
CA LEU A 201 7.45 3.76 -0.86
C LEU A 201 8.12 4.55 -1.99
N PRO A 202 7.56 5.69 -2.43
CA PRO A 202 8.14 6.47 -3.50
C PRO A 202 9.55 6.98 -3.14
N ASN A 203 10.53 6.82 -4.04
CA ASN A 203 11.92 7.23 -3.81
C ASN A 203 12.07 8.72 -3.51
N ARG A 204 11.17 9.54 -4.06
CA ARG A 204 11.20 11.00 -3.89
C ARG A 204 10.48 11.49 -2.64
N LEU A 205 9.74 10.61 -1.97
CA LEU A 205 9.01 10.97 -0.76
C LEU A 205 9.98 11.03 0.42
N LYS A 206 10.03 12.18 1.07
CA LYS A 206 10.88 12.41 2.24
C LYS A 206 10.11 12.08 3.52
N ARG A 207 10.86 11.83 4.58
CA ARG A 207 10.31 11.57 5.92
C ARG A 207 9.36 12.67 6.36
N GLY A 208 8.20 12.30 6.85
CA GLY A 208 7.18 13.23 7.29
C GLY A 208 6.36 13.88 6.18
N GLN A 209 6.60 13.48 4.94
CA GLN A 209 5.83 13.94 3.79
C GLN A 209 4.78 12.93 3.36
N PHE A 210 3.78 13.41 2.67
CA PHE A 210 2.76 12.56 2.06
C PHE A 210 2.66 12.79 0.55
N TYR A 211 2.16 11.79 -0.14
CA TYR A 211 1.82 11.82 -1.55
C TYR A 211 0.42 11.27 -1.74
N GLU A 212 -0.48 12.06 -2.27
CA GLU A 212 -1.82 11.59 -2.61
C GLU A 212 -1.82 10.96 -3.99
N LEU A 213 -2.33 9.72 -4.09
CA LEU A 213 -2.44 9.01 -5.37
C LEU A 213 -3.43 9.75 -6.28
N ASN A 214 -3.09 9.84 -7.57
CA ASN A 214 -4.02 10.35 -8.57
C ASN A 214 -5.13 9.33 -8.87
N PRO A 215 -6.23 9.72 -9.53
CA PRO A 215 -7.34 8.81 -9.81
C PRO A 215 -6.95 7.53 -10.55
N ALA A 216 -6.00 7.57 -11.48
CA ALA A 216 -5.54 6.38 -12.20
C ALA A 216 -4.81 5.40 -11.28
N GLU A 217 -3.95 5.91 -10.40
CA GLU A 217 -3.26 5.11 -9.39
C GLU A 217 -4.25 4.48 -8.40
N VAL A 218 -5.24 5.25 -7.95
CA VAL A 218 -6.32 4.74 -7.08
C VAL A 218 -7.11 3.64 -7.79
N ALA A 219 -7.49 3.82 -9.06
CA ALA A 219 -8.21 2.83 -9.82
C ALA A 219 -7.43 1.51 -9.95
N ASN A 220 -6.12 1.58 -10.11
CA ASN A 220 -5.26 0.39 -10.16
C ASN A 220 -5.26 -0.37 -8.82
N ILE A 221 -5.22 0.34 -7.71
CA ILE A 221 -5.30 -0.27 -6.38
C ILE A 221 -6.66 -0.95 -6.16
N ILE A 222 -7.74 -0.29 -6.56
CA ILE A 222 -9.09 -0.86 -6.47
C ILE A 222 -9.20 -2.14 -7.29
N LYS A 223 -8.66 -2.18 -8.49
CA LYS A 223 -8.61 -3.39 -9.32
C LYS A 223 -7.78 -4.50 -8.68
N TRP A 224 -6.63 -4.17 -8.14
CA TRP A 224 -5.80 -5.12 -7.40
C TRP A 224 -6.55 -5.74 -6.22
N ALA A 225 -7.33 -4.92 -5.49
CA ALA A 225 -8.13 -5.36 -4.35
C ALA A 225 -9.39 -6.16 -4.75
N ASP A 226 -9.60 -6.43 -6.02
CA ASP A 226 -10.80 -7.09 -6.57
C ASP A 226 -12.10 -6.36 -6.17
N MET A 227 -12.04 -5.05 -6.13
CA MET A 227 -13.17 -4.17 -5.88
C MET A 227 -13.72 -3.61 -7.19
N LEU A 228 -14.99 -3.21 -7.17
CA LEU A 228 -15.61 -2.56 -8.32
C LEU A 228 -15.26 -1.08 -8.35
N LEU A 229 -14.93 -0.58 -9.54
CA LEU A 229 -14.88 0.85 -9.79
C LEU A 229 -16.30 1.44 -9.76
N PRO A 230 -16.45 2.74 -9.44
CA PRO A 230 -17.76 3.38 -9.49
C PRO A 230 -18.41 3.20 -10.87
N GLY A 231 -19.65 2.73 -10.89
CA GLY A 231 -20.40 2.44 -12.13
C GLY A 231 -20.19 1.04 -12.72
N GLU A 232 -19.20 0.29 -12.26
CA GLU A 232 -19.04 -1.11 -12.68
C GLU A 232 -20.06 -2.03 -11.98
N ARG A 233 -20.49 -3.07 -12.69
CA ARG A 233 -21.34 -4.13 -12.12
C ARG A 233 -20.59 -5.47 -12.22
N ARG A 234 -20.72 -6.29 -11.19
CA ARG A 234 -20.23 -7.66 -11.26
C ARG A 234 -20.94 -8.40 -12.39
N ARG A 235 -20.19 -8.94 -13.32
CA ARG A 235 -20.74 -9.89 -14.29
C ARG A 235 -21.24 -11.11 -13.50
N LYS A 236 -22.53 -11.45 -13.63
CA LYS A 236 -23.03 -12.73 -13.13
C LYS A 236 -22.22 -13.82 -13.87
N LYS A 237 -21.53 -14.66 -13.12
CA LYS A 237 -21.00 -15.90 -13.71
C LYS A 237 -22.20 -16.72 -14.13
N SER A 238 -22.38 -16.85 -15.43
CA SER A 238 -23.32 -17.80 -16.03
C SER A 238 -22.80 -19.20 -15.81
#